data_9ae82b340f3b6eb9320db37894400aca
#
_entry.id   9ae82b340f3b6eb9320db37894400aca
#
_cell.length_a   1.000
_cell.length_b   1.000
_cell.length_c   1.000
_cell.angle_alpha   90.00
_cell.angle_beta   90.00
_cell.angle_gamma   90.00
#
_symmetry.space_group_name_H-M   'P 1'
#
loop_
_entity.id
_entity.type
_entity.pdbx_description
1 polymer ?
#
loop_
_entity_poly.entity_id
_entity_poly.type
_entity_poly.pdbx_seq_one_letter_code
_entity_poly.pdbx_strand_id
1 'polypeptide(L)'
;MYGMKCPKCGLMQLPKETCESCGKKMDLPARMVPVKQSPAKEMEKPCDPPELTSKRAGNLRSERRAGGIHFLAFHGFGGTLFGIYLVNILLTLVTLGFYSFWGKVKVRSYILSQTEFNGDRFRYHGTGKEILFGFLKALAIFIIPIVLLNMVSQLSGAGVGIKMAAGFLVYGLIVLFVPLAMVGAWRYRLSRTSWRGIRFSFRGKTEDFLKLFLTGSFLTVITLGLYYPFFATQRYGFMVSHSYFGNRKFDFDGDGRELFKPFLLAFLLTLPTLGICWYWFLAKKQQFFWEHTSFGRMRFQSTVTGKKLLSLHSGNMLLFFLTLGLAYPWVLVRKINFYFQYLRLQGSLELENIKQEAQAASATGEGLTSFVDVGFDLT
;
A
#
# COMPACT_ATOMS: atom_id res chain seq x y z
N MET A 1 -32.51 -1.14 -11.45
CA MET A 1 -32.71 -2.49 -12.01
C MET A 1 -33.42 -3.32 -10.95
N TYR A 2 -34.62 -3.78 -11.20
CA TYR A 2 -35.40 -4.64 -10.26
C TYR A 2 -35.08 -6.09 -10.54
N GLY A 3 -34.58 -6.83 -9.55
CA GLY A 3 -34.36 -8.26 -9.62
C GLY A 3 -35.56 -9.02 -9.01
N MET A 4 -35.92 -10.17 -9.54
CA MET A 4 -36.93 -11.07 -8.97
C MET A 4 -36.24 -12.16 -8.13
N LYS A 5 -36.83 -12.45 -6.95
CA LYS A 5 -36.36 -13.52 -6.06
C LYS A 5 -37.10 -14.80 -6.37
N CYS A 6 -36.40 -15.90 -6.68
CA CYS A 6 -37.00 -17.18 -6.90
C CYS A 6 -37.64 -17.74 -5.62
N PRO A 7 -38.94 -18.11 -5.61
CA PRO A 7 -39.61 -18.60 -4.40
C PRO A 7 -39.16 -20.00 -3.97
N LYS A 8 -38.45 -20.75 -4.82
CA LYS A 8 -37.96 -22.10 -4.49
C LYS A 8 -36.54 -22.12 -3.96
N CYS A 9 -35.59 -21.36 -4.57
CA CYS A 9 -34.17 -21.39 -4.19
C CYS A 9 -33.62 -20.06 -3.66
N GLY A 10 -34.43 -18.98 -3.66
CA GLY A 10 -34.06 -17.69 -3.12
C GLY A 10 -33.10 -16.86 -4.00
N LEU A 11 -32.72 -17.35 -5.20
CA LEU A 11 -31.81 -16.64 -6.10
C LEU A 11 -32.44 -15.35 -6.61
N MET A 12 -31.70 -14.24 -6.54
CA MET A 12 -32.09 -12.96 -7.16
C MET A 12 -31.53 -12.92 -8.59
N GLN A 13 -32.43 -12.82 -9.58
CA GLN A 13 -32.08 -12.75 -11.00
C GLN A 13 -32.91 -11.70 -11.74
N LEU A 14 -32.52 -11.35 -12.94
CA LEU A 14 -33.31 -10.50 -13.81
C LEU A 14 -34.63 -11.22 -14.19
N PRO A 15 -35.73 -10.50 -14.51
CA PRO A 15 -37.00 -11.10 -14.87
C PRO A 15 -36.85 -12.04 -16.06
N LYS A 16 -36.99 -13.34 -15.81
CA LYS A 16 -37.00 -14.43 -16.82
C LYS A 16 -38.11 -15.42 -16.47
N GLU A 17 -38.67 -16.10 -17.46
CA GLU A 17 -39.72 -17.05 -17.29
C GLU A 17 -39.34 -18.30 -16.47
N THR A 18 -38.07 -18.59 -16.38
CA THR A 18 -37.52 -19.71 -15.60
C THR A 18 -36.31 -19.30 -14.75
N CYS A 19 -36.19 -19.88 -13.55
CA CYS A 19 -35.05 -19.67 -12.68
C CYS A 19 -33.82 -20.39 -13.24
N GLU A 20 -32.71 -19.66 -13.39
CA GLU A 20 -31.43 -20.18 -13.93
C GLU A 20 -30.78 -21.24 -13.02
N SER A 21 -31.10 -21.26 -11.72
CA SER A 21 -30.50 -22.20 -10.76
C SER A 21 -31.32 -23.48 -10.54
N CYS A 22 -32.65 -23.39 -10.52
CA CYS A 22 -33.53 -24.56 -10.18
C CYS A 22 -34.57 -24.88 -11.23
N GLY A 23 -34.62 -24.19 -12.37
CA GLY A 23 -35.54 -24.45 -13.49
C GLY A 23 -37.04 -24.18 -13.24
N LYS A 24 -37.42 -23.65 -12.06
CA LYS A 24 -38.80 -23.37 -11.73
C LYS A 24 -39.33 -22.21 -12.57
N LYS A 25 -40.52 -22.40 -13.22
CA LYS A 25 -41.25 -21.31 -13.88
C LYS A 25 -41.59 -20.23 -12.85
N MET A 26 -41.35 -18.99 -13.20
CA MET A 26 -41.64 -17.81 -12.39
C MET A 26 -42.75 -17.01 -13.08
N ASP A 27 -43.81 -16.68 -12.35
CA ASP A 27 -44.89 -15.85 -12.87
C ASP A 27 -44.38 -14.42 -13.02
N LEU A 28 -44.24 -13.98 -14.27
CA LEU A 28 -43.93 -12.58 -14.58
C LEU A 28 -45.18 -11.75 -14.24
N PRO A 29 -45.07 -10.65 -13.50
CA PRO A 29 -46.22 -9.81 -13.21
C PRO A 29 -46.80 -9.28 -14.54
N ALA A 30 -48.04 -9.66 -14.85
CA ALA A 30 -48.78 -9.15 -15.97
C ALA A 30 -48.94 -7.63 -15.85
N ARG A 31 -48.51 -6.90 -16.90
CA ARG A 31 -48.62 -5.47 -17.12
C ARG A 31 -47.54 -4.58 -16.45
N MET A 32 -46.50 -4.31 -17.20
CA MET A 32 -45.95 -2.98 -17.21
C MET A 32 -46.81 -2.06 -18.06
N VAL A 33 -47.65 -1.27 -17.44
CA VAL A 33 -48.35 -0.18 -18.10
C VAL A 33 -47.31 0.90 -18.43
N PRO A 34 -47.20 1.37 -19.69
CA PRO A 34 -46.34 2.49 -20.00
C PRO A 34 -46.87 3.73 -19.29
N VAL A 35 -46.09 4.27 -18.34
CA VAL A 35 -46.41 5.54 -17.70
C VAL A 35 -46.35 6.64 -18.75
N LYS A 36 -47.53 7.22 -19.09
CA LYS A 36 -47.64 8.45 -19.85
C LYS A 36 -46.79 9.52 -19.18
N GLN A 37 -45.80 10.01 -19.90
CA GLN A 37 -45.01 11.16 -19.48
C GLN A 37 -45.92 12.38 -19.38
N SER A 38 -46.11 12.88 -18.14
CA SER A 38 -46.66 14.20 -17.88
C SER A 38 -45.57 15.24 -18.26
N PRO A 39 -45.94 16.41 -18.82
CA PRO A 39 -44.97 17.39 -19.29
C PRO A 39 -44.15 17.89 -18.09
N ALA A 40 -42.86 17.66 -18.18
CA ALA A 40 -41.88 18.12 -17.20
C ALA A 40 -41.86 19.67 -17.19
N LYS A 41 -42.08 20.22 -16.02
CA LYS A 41 -41.64 21.60 -15.70
C LYS A 41 -40.15 21.66 -16.00
N GLU A 42 -39.82 22.69 -16.76
CA GLU A 42 -38.47 23.11 -17.09
C GLU A 42 -37.69 23.34 -15.77
N MET A 43 -36.93 22.34 -15.36
CA MET A 43 -36.00 22.45 -14.24
C MET A 43 -34.65 22.84 -14.82
N GLU A 44 -34.10 23.97 -14.34
CA GLU A 44 -32.80 24.51 -14.69
C GLU A 44 -31.75 23.42 -14.94
N LYS A 45 -31.09 23.51 -16.08
CA LYS A 45 -29.96 22.64 -16.45
C LYS A 45 -28.92 22.70 -15.33
N PRO A 46 -28.46 21.54 -14.81
CA PRO A 46 -27.25 21.50 -14.03
C PRO A 46 -26.12 22.03 -14.91
N CYS A 47 -25.31 22.94 -14.40
CA CYS A 47 -24.11 23.43 -15.05
C CYS A 47 -23.26 22.23 -15.50
N ASP A 48 -23.18 22.00 -16.80
CA ASP A 48 -22.23 21.05 -17.37
C ASP A 48 -20.82 21.50 -17.00
N PRO A 49 -19.97 20.61 -16.48
CA PRO A 49 -18.57 20.96 -16.29
C PRO A 49 -17.97 21.36 -17.64
N PRO A 50 -17.13 22.38 -17.68
CA PRO A 50 -16.69 22.99 -18.94
C PRO A 50 -16.13 21.92 -19.90
N GLU A 51 -16.62 21.93 -21.12
CA GLU A 51 -16.33 20.97 -22.22
C GLU A 51 -14.83 20.73 -22.46
N LEU A 52 -13.98 21.63 -21.99
CA LEU A 52 -12.52 21.55 -21.97
C LEU A 52 -11.98 20.37 -21.13
N THR A 53 -12.67 19.95 -20.08
CA THR A 53 -12.23 18.81 -19.23
C THR A 53 -12.58 17.49 -19.86
N SER A 54 -13.71 17.38 -20.55
CA SER A 54 -14.15 16.17 -21.25
C SER A 54 -13.28 15.87 -22.49
N LYS A 55 -12.99 16.88 -23.31
CA LYS A 55 -12.10 16.75 -24.49
C LYS A 55 -10.65 16.45 -24.08
N ARG A 56 -10.17 17.05 -22.98
CA ARG A 56 -8.84 16.79 -22.43
C ARG A 56 -8.72 15.38 -21.85
N ALA A 57 -9.77 14.89 -21.17
CA ALA A 57 -9.85 13.51 -20.69
C ALA A 57 -9.98 12.48 -21.83
N GLY A 58 -10.71 12.80 -22.88
CA GLY A 58 -10.84 11.98 -24.09
C GLY A 58 -9.54 11.90 -24.89
N ASN A 59 -8.85 13.01 -25.12
CA ASN A 59 -7.54 13.04 -25.78
C ASN A 59 -6.46 12.32 -24.95
N LEU A 60 -6.41 12.51 -23.63
CA LEU A 60 -5.52 11.77 -22.74
C LEU A 60 -5.79 10.25 -22.79
N ARG A 61 -7.03 9.83 -23.03
CA ARG A 61 -7.40 8.42 -23.14
C ARG A 61 -7.02 7.80 -24.48
N SER A 62 -7.06 8.57 -25.56
CA SER A 62 -6.63 8.15 -26.91
C SER A 62 -5.10 8.15 -27.05
N GLU A 63 -4.40 9.15 -26.54
CA GLU A 63 -2.94 9.19 -26.46
C GLU A 63 -2.37 8.09 -25.57
N ARG A 64 -3.08 7.69 -24.50
CA ARG A 64 -2.74 6.56 -23.61
C ARG A 64 -2.70 5.20 -24.33
N ARG A 65 -3.51 5.00 -25.38
CA ARG A 65 -3.54 3.75 -26.15
C ARG A 65 -2.51 3.72 -27.28
N ALA A 66 -2.14 4.85 -27.83
CA ALA A 66 -1.26 4.93 -29.00
C ALA A 66 0.24 4.87 -28.68
N GLY A 67 0.65 5.14 -27.42
CA GLY A 67 2.07 5.32 -27.08
C GLY A 67 2.68 4.29 -26.12
N GLY A 68 2.00 3.21 -25.76
CA GLY A 68 2.53 2.23 -24.77
C GLY A 68 2.79 2.82 -23.38
N ILE A 69 2.14 3.93 -23.02
CA ILE A 69 2.23 4.56 -21.71
C ILE A 69 1.01 4.18 -20.88
N HIS A 70 1.25 3.54 -19.74
CA HIS A 70 0.20 3.14 -18.80
C HIS A 70 0.26 3.98 -17.53
N PHE A 71 -0.89 4.23 -16.91
CA PHE A 71 -1.02 5.01 -15.68
C PHE A 71 -1.82 4.23 -14.66
N LEU A 72 -1.48 4.45 -13.40
CA LEU A 72 -2.34 4.08 -12.28
C LEU A 72 -3.37 5.19 -12.05
N ALA A 73 -4.62 4.83 -11.80
CA ALA A 73 -5.67 5.76 -11.43
C ALA A 73 -6.25 5.38 -10.06
N PHE A 74 -6.60 6.38 -9.27
CA PHE A 74 -7.25 6.18 -7.99
C PHE A 74 -8.60 6.88 -7.98
N HIS A 75 -9.65 6.13 -7.69
CA HIS A 75 -11.05 6.59 -7.72
C HIS A 75 -11.65 6.74 -6.32
N GLY A 76 -10.82 6.64 -5.28
CA GLY A 76 -11.28 6.74 -3.90
C GLY A 76 -11.54 8.18 -3.44
N PHE A 77 -12.56 8.35 -2.60
CA PHE A 77 -12.94 9.64 -2.04
C PHE A 77 -12.57 9.73 -0.55
N GLY A 78 -12.06 10.91 -0.13
CA GLY A 78 -11.69 11.17 1.25
C GLY A 78 -12.86 11.03 2.23
N GLY A 79 -14.07 11.45 1.84
CA GLY A 79 -15.27 11.32 2.67
C GLY A 79 -15.66 9.87 2.95
N THR A 80 -15.64 8.99 1.95
CA THR A 80 -15.88 7.55 2.15
C THR A 80 -14.83 6.94 3.06
N LEU A 81 -13.57 7.30 2.85
CA LEU A 81 -12.48 6.83 3.68
C LEU A 81 -12.59 7.35 5.12
N PHE A 82 -13.03 8.61 5.31
CA PHE A 82 -13.31 9.17 6.63
C PHE A 82 -14.38 8.38 7.38
N GLY A 83 -15.49 8.03 6.72
CA GLY A 83 -16.51 7.16 7.32
C GLY A 83 -15.96 5.81 7.77
N ILE A 84 -15.08 5.18 6.95
CA ILE A 84 -14.39 3.94 7.32
C ILE A 84 -13.50 4.16 8.55
N TYR A 85 -12.72 5.25 8.60
CA TYR A 85 -11.87 5.57 9.74
C TYR A 85 -12.67 5.85 11.01
N LEU A 86 -13.76 6.64 10.91
CA LEU A 86 -14.60 6.96 12.06
C LEU A 86 -15.18 5.70 12.71
N VAL A 87 -15.78 4.81 11.90
CA VAL A 87 -16.29 3.53 12.39
C VAL A 87 -15.17 2.68 12.99
N ASN A 88 -14.00 2.64 12.34
CA ASN A 88 -12.86 1.87 12.83
C ASN A 88 -12.35 2.40 14.18
N ILE A 89 -12.26 3.72 14.36
CA ILE A 89 -11.85 4.36 15.63
C ILE A 89 -12.85 4.02 16.73
N LEU A 90 -14.15 4.20 16.49
CA LEU A 90 -15.19 3.91 17.50
C LEU A 90 -15.15 2.43 17.91
N LEU A 91 -15.10 1.51 16.96
CA LEU A 91 -15.01 0.07 17.24
C LEU A 91 -13.69 -0.32 17.92
N THR A 92 -12.59 0.34 17.58
CA THR A 92 -11.30 0.11 18.23
C THR A 92 -11.31 0.55 19.69
N LEU A 93 -11.95 1.69 20.00
CA LEU A 93 -12.15 2.15 21.39
C LEU A 93 -13.03 1.18 22.19
N VAL A 94 -14.18 0.77 21.65
CA VAL A 94 -15.10 -0.17 22.31
C VAL A 94 -14.44 -1.55 22.54
N THR A 95 -13.60 -2.00 21.62
CA THR A 95 -12.93 -3.30 21.72
C THR A 95 -11.54 -3.25 22.35
N LEU A 96 -11.18 -2.16 23.03
CA LEU A 96 -9.87 -1.95 23.68
C LEU A 96 -8.68 -2.23 22.72
N GLY A 97 -8.82 -1.80 21.45
CA GLY A 97 -7.75 -1.95 20.44
C GLY A 97 -7.86 -3.17 19.54
N PHE A 98 -8.60 -4.22 19.93
CA PHE A 98 -8.68 -5.45 19.13
C PHE A 98 -9.23 -5.23 17.71
N TYR A 99 -10.18 -4.32 17.53
CA TYR A 99 -10.76 -4.06 16.22
C TYR A 99 -9.78 -3.41 15.22
N SER A 100 -8.66 -2.85 15.68
CA SER A 100 -7.67 -2.19 14.81
C SER A 100 -7.16 -3.09 13.67
N PHE A 101 -7.06 -4.41 13.89
CA PHE A 101 -6.65 -5.36 12.87
C PHE A 101 -7.65 -5.47 11.70
N TRP A 102 -8.95 -5.46 11.99
CA TRP A 102 -10.01 -5.42 10.98
C TRP A 102 -10.08 -4.05 10.31
N GLY A 103 -9.87 -2.98 11.07
CA GLY A 103 -9.78 -1.62 10.56
C GLY A 103 -8.71 -1.45 9.49
N LYS A 104 -7.49 -1.95 9.75
CA LYS A 104 -6.38 -1.97 8.77
C LYS A 104 -6.77 -2.70 7.48
N VAL A 105 -7.42 -3.86 7.58
CA VAL A 105 -7.88 -4.62 6.42
C VAL A 105 -8.93 -3.85 5.62
N LYS A 106 -9.92 -3.24 6.27
CA LYS A 106 -10.97 -2.44 5.60
C LYS A 106 -10.37 -1.28 4.80
N VAL A 107 -9.45 -0.54 5.41
CA VAL A 107 -8.76 0.58 4.74
C VAL A 107 -7.97 0.09 3.52
N ARG A 108 -7.17 -0.98 3.65
CA ARG A 108 -6.40 -1.55 2.53
C ARG A 108 -7.30 -2.08 1.42
N SER A 109 -8.36 -2.79 1.79
CA SER A 109 -9.35 -3.30 0.83
C SER A 109 -9.99 -2.16 0.06
N TYR A 110 -10.37 -1.07 0.73
CA TYR A 110 -10.91 0.12 0.08
C TYR A 110 -9.89 0.74 -0.89
N ILE A 111 -8.66 1.00 -0.44
CA ILE A 111 -7.63 1.63 -1.27
C ILE A 111 -7.37 0.79 -2.53
N LEU A 112 -7.15 -0.51 -2.40
CA LEU A 112 -6.87 -1.39 -3.54
C LEU A 112 -8.08 -1.53 -4.47
N SER A 113 -9.31 -1.61 -3.94
CA SER A 113 -10.52 -1.67 -4.77
C SER A 113 -10.79 -0.37 -5.55
N GLN A 114 -10.23 0.76 -5.10
CA GLN A 114 -10.31 2.04 -5.80
C GLN A 114 -9.08 2.33 -6.67
N THR A 115 -8.05 1.50 -6.61
CA THR A 115 -6.87 1.59 -7.46
C THR A 115 -7.11 0.82 -8.75
N GLU A 116 -6.94 1.50 -9.89
CA GLU A 116 -7.12 0.95 -11.24
C GLU A 116 -5.80 0.99 -12.01
N PHE A 117 -5.52 -0.09 -12.71
CA PHE A 117 -4.44 -0.17 -13.67
C PHE A 117 -4.97 -0.79 -14.96
N ASN A 118 -4.80 -0.12 -16.07
CA ASN A 118 -5.21 -0.55 -17.41
C ASN A 118 -6.69 -1.01 -17.50
N GLY A 119 -7.60 -0.33 -16.80
CA GLY A 119 -9.04 -0.63 -16.80
C GLY A 119 -9.50 -1.62 -15.74
N ASP A 120 -8.59 -2.31 -15.05
CA ASP A 120 -8.91 -3.28 -14.01
C ASP A 120 -8.47 -2.84 -12.62
N ARG A 121 -9.28 -3.14 -11.62
CA ARG A 121 -9.02 -2.80 -10.22
C ARG A 121 -8.31 -3.91 -9.48
N PHE A 122 -7.49 -3.50 -8.50
CA PHE A 122 -6.86 -4.42 -7.58
C PHE A 122 -7.85 -4.95 -6.56
N ARG A 123 -7.57 -6.14 -5.99
CA ARG A 123 -8.34 -6.75 -4.91
C ARG A 123 -7.43 -7.16 -3.76
N TYR A 124 -7.92 -6.97 -2.55
CA TYR A 124 -7.23 -7.40 -1.34
C TYR A 124 -7.98 -8.56 -0.68
N HIS A 125 -7.27 -9.65 -0.36
CA HIS A 125 -7.82 -10.89 0.18
C HIS A 125 -7.43 -11.17 1.63
N GLY A 126 -6.72 -10.25 2.30
CA GLY A 126 -6.33 -10.39 3.69
C GLY A 126 -7.52 -10.28 4.64
N THR A 127 -7.43 -10.93 5.79
CA THR A 127 -8.46 -10.89 6.84
C THR A 127 -7.91 -10.33 8.14
N GLY A 128 -8.76 -9.65 8.94
CA GLY A 128 -8.37 -9.12 10.24
C GLY A 128 -7.94 -10.22 11.22
N LYS A 129 -8.55 -11.41 11.11
CA LYS A 129 -8.16 -12.59 11.92
C LYS A 129 -6.71 -13.02 11.66
N GLU A 130 -6.31 -13.07 10.38
CA GLU A 130 -4.91 -13.43 10.02
C GLU A 130 -3.92 -12.46 10.64
N ILE A 131 -4.19 -11.14 10.57
CA ILE A 131 -3.29 -10.12 11.13
C ILE A 131 -3.25 -10.21 12.65
N LEU A 132 -4.39 -10.42 13.32
CA LEU A 132 -4.45 -10.63 14.77
C LEU A 132 -3.62 -11.84 15.20
N PHE A 133 -3.80 -13.00 14.56
CA PHE A 133 -3.00 -14.19 14.88
C PHE A 133 -1.51 -13.99 14.59
N GLY A 134 -1.18 -13.28 13.50
CA GLY A 134 0.20 -12.87 13.23
C GLY A 134 0.79 -12.00 14.33
N PHE A 135 0.01 -11.02 14.81
CA PHE A 135 0.39 -10.17 15.93
C PHE A 135 0.60 -10.96 17.23
N LEU A 136 -0.34 -11.87 17.59
CA LEU A 136 -0.21 -12.68 18.80
C LEU A 136 1.03 -13.59 18.77
N LYS A 137 1.35 -14.18 17.61
CA LYS A 137 2.59 -14.96 17.44
C LYS A 137 3.83 -14.08 17.62
N ALA A 138 3.81 -12.88 17.04
CA ALA A 138 4.90 -11.91 17.17
C ALA A 138 5.09 -11.47 18.63
N LEU A 139 3.99 -11.19 19.33
CA LEU A 139 3.98 -10.87 20.75
C LEU A 139 4.64 -11.98 21.57
N ALA A 140 4.23 -13.24 21.35
CA ALA A 140 4.75 -14.38 22.08
C ALA A 140 6.25 -14.63 21.82
N ILE A 141 6.70 -14.49 20.57
CA ILE A 141 8.09 -14.83 20.18
C ILE A 141 9.08 -13.71 20.54
N PHE A 142 8.68 -12.45 20.44
CA PHE A 142 9.62 -11.33 20.59
C PHE A 142 9.33 -10.46 21.82
N ILE A 143 8.09 -10.02 22.02
CA ILE A 143 7.77 -9.03 23.05
C ILE A 143 7.79 -9.64 24.44
N ILE A 144 7.19 -10.82 24.63
CA ILE A 144 7.16 -11.48 25.94
C ILE A 144 8.59 -11.79 26.44
N PRO A 145 9.50 -12.40 25.65
CA PRO A 145 10.87 -12.61 26.08
C PRO A 145 11.63 -11.32 26.40
N ILE A 146 11.44 -10.26 25.61
CA ILE A 146 12.05 -8.94 25.86
C ILE A 146 11.59 -8.37 27.21
N VAL A 147 10.26 -8.39 27.46
CA VAL A 147 9.69 -7.86 28.71
C VAL A 147 10.16 -8.69 29.91
N LEU A 148 10.12 -10.01 29.82
CA LEU A 148 10.58 -10.89 30.88
C LEU A 148 12.07 -10.68 31.20
N LEU A 149 12.91 -10.58 30.17
CA LEU A 149 14.35 -10.34 30.35
C LEU A 149 14.61 -9.00 31.05
N ASN A 150 13.92 -7.93 30.65
CA ASN A 150 14.00 -6.66 31.33
C ASN A 150 13.51 -6.72 32.78
N MET A 151 12.37 -7.35 33.01
CA MET A 151 11.77 -7.49 34.33
C MET A 151 12.71 -8.27 35.27
N VAL A 152 13.24 -9.41 34.83
CA VAL A 152 14.21 -10.20 35.61
C VAL A 152 15.46 -9.40 35.91
N SER A 153 16.02 -8.68 34.94
CA SER A 153 17.24 -7.86 35.15
C SER A 153 17.04 -6.71 36.14
N GLN A 154 15.81 -6.18 36.26
CA GLN A 154 15.48 -5.12 37.22
C GLN A 154 15.21 -5.66 38.62
N LEU A 155 14.47 -6.77 38.74
CA LEU A 155 14.05 -7.35 40.01
C LEU A 155 15.12 -8.18 40.73
N SER A 156 16.08 -8.75 39.98
CA SER A 156 17.08 -9.67 40.54
C SER A 156 18.17 -9.00 41.38
N GLY A 157 18.14 -7.66 41.54
CA GLY A 157 19.24 -6.95 42.22
C GLY A 157 20.59 -7.11 41.51
N ALA A 158 20.58 -7.58 40.27
CA ALA A 158 21.77 -7.89 39.48
C ALA A 158 22.74 -6.72 39.38
N GLY A 159 24.02 -7.01 39.44
CA GLY A 159 25.10 -6.01 39.28
C GLY A 159 25.02 -5.35 37.90
N VAL A 160 25.65 -4.19 37.76
CA VAL A 160 25.65 -3.37 36.53
C VAL A 160 26.02 -4.17 35.28
N GLY A 161 27.00 -5.09 35.38
CA GLY A 161 27.41 -5.94 34.24
C GLY A 161 26.30 -6.83 33.69
N ILE A 162 25.49 -7.44 34.55
CA ILE A 162 24.37 -8.30 34.13
C ILE A 162 23.26 -7.46 33.49
N LYS A 163 22.97 -6.26 34.04
CA LYS A 163 21.99 -5.33 33.44
C LYS A 163 22.43 -4.85 32.07
N MET A 164 23.71 -4.54 31.89
CA MET A 164 24.27 -4.19 30.59
C MET A 164 24.16 -5.36 29.58
N ALA A 165 24.52 -6.57 29.98
CA ALA A 165 24.41 -7.77 29.13
C ALA A 165 22.97 -8.02 28.70
N ALA A 166 22.01 -7.92 29.63
CA ALA A 166 20.59 -8.02 29.32
C ALA A 166 20.11 -6.94 28.33
N GLY A 167 20.59 -5.69 28.52
CA GLY A 167 20.32 -4.58 27.59
C GLY A 167 20.84 -4.85 26.18
N PHE A 168 22.07 -5.36 26.06
CA PHE A 168 22.64 -5.74 24.74
C PHE A 168 21.85 -6.88 24.10
N LEU A 169 21.40 -7.86 24.85
CA LEU A 169 20.59 -8.96 24.34
C LEU A 169 19.22 -8.45 23.82
N VAL A 170 18.55 -7.59 24.60
CA VAL A 170 17.30 -6.95 24.21
C VAL A 170 17.49 -6.12 22.92
N TYR A 171 18.54 -5.33 22.87
CA TYR A 171 18.87 -4.55 21.67
C TYR A 171 19.10 -5.45 20.45
N GLY A 172 19.86 -6.54 20.60
CA GLY A 172 20.08 -7.54 19.56
C GLY A 172 18.78 -8.17 19.06
N LEU A 173 17.85 -8.51 19.97
CA LEU A 173 16.52 -9.04 19.61
C LEU A 173 15.71 -8.00 18.81
N ILE A 174 15.73 -6.73 19.18
CA ILE A 174 15.05 -5.65 18.45
C ILE A 174 15.65 -5.48 17.05
N VAL A 175 16.97 -5.48 16.93
CA VAL A 175 17.67 -5.35 15.64
C VAL A 175 17.33 -6.52 14.71
N LEU A 176 17.20 -7.74 15.23
CA LEU A 176 16.77 -8.91 14.46
C LEU A 176 15.28 -8.86 14.09
N PHE A 177 14.44 -8.32 14.98
CA PHE A 177 13.00 -8.23 14.77
C PHE A 177 12.63 -7.39 13.54
N VAL A 178 13.28 -6.24 13.34
CA VAL A 178 12.95 -5.30 12.27
C VAL A 178 13.02 -5.94 10.87
N PRO A 179 14.12 -6.54 10.42
CA PRO A 179 14.20 -7.14 9.09
C PRO A 179 13.27 -8.35 8.93
N LEU A 180 13.05 -9.14 9.98
CA LEU A 180 12.09 -10.26 9.96
C LEU A 180 10.66 -9.76 9.75
N ALA A 181 10.28 -8.69 10.49
CA ALA A 181 8.99 -8.04 10.33
C ALA A 181 8.80 -7.46 8.93
N MET A 182 9.82 -6.79 8.38
CA MET A 182 9.79 -6.21 7.04
C MET A 182 9.52 -7.26 5.95
N VAL A 183 10.31 -8.34 5.92
CA VAL A 183 10.15 -9.41 4.93
C VAL A 183 8.79 -10.10 5.10
N GLY A 184 8.40 -10.39 6.34
CA GLY A 184 7.14 -11.04 6.63
C GLY A 184 5.92 -10.22 6.20
N ALA A 185 5.92 -8.92 6.51
CA ALA A 185 4.86 -8.00 6.10
C ALA A 185 4.78 -7.84 4.58
N TRP A 186 5.93 -7.70 3.90
CA TRP A 186 5.98 -7.58 2.45
C TRP A 186 5.44 -8.84 1.77
N ARG A 187 5.86 -10.03 2.24
CA ARG A 187 5.37 -11.32 1.76
C ARG A 187 3.87 -11.46 1.95
N TYR A 188 3.34 -11.11 3.13
CA TYR A 188 1.92 -11.17 3.42
C TYR A 188 1.12 -10.22 2.53
N ARG A 189 1.51 -8.93 2.45
CA ARG A 189 0.80 -7.91 1.65
C ARG A 189 0.71 -8.31 0.19
N LEU A 190 1.82 -8.74 -0.42
CA LEU A 190 1.84 -9.18 -1.82
C LEU A 190 0.96 -10.41 -2.03
N SER A 191 1.05 -11.44 -1.19
CA SER A 191 0.26 -12.66 -1.33
C SER A 191 -1.26 -12.43 -1.21
N ARG A 192 -1.66 -11.35 -0.52
CA ARG A 192 -3.06 -10.97 -0.34
C ARG A 192 -3.56 -9.95 -1.36
N THR A 193 -2.70 -9.45 -2.24
CA THR A 193 -3.05 -8.53 -3.31
C THR A 193 -3.16 -9.28 -4.63
N SER A 194 -4.22 -9.03 -5.39
CA SER A 194 -4.41 -9.58 -6.74
C SER A 194 -4.84 -8.50 -7.74
N TRP A 195 -4.48 -8.71 -8.98
CA TRP A 195 -4.92 -7.93 -10.13
C TRP A 195 -5.31 -8.89 -11.25
N ARG A 196 -6.47 -8.69 -11.89
CA ARG A 196 -7.03 -9.63 -12.90
C ARG A 196 -7.10 -11.08 -12.43
N GLY A 197 -7.35 -11.33 -11.14
CA GLY A 197 -7.39 -12.69 -10.58
C GLY A 197 -6.01 -13.29 -10.27
N ILE A 198 -4.91 -12.72 -10.75
CA ILE A 198 -3.54 -13.18 -10.49
C ILE A 198 -3.02 -12.49 -9.23
N ARG A 199 -2.47 -13.26 -8.30
CA ARG A 199 -1.89 -12.78 -7.05
C ARG A 199 -0.42 -12.41 -7.20
N PHE A 200 -0.01 -11.42 -6.45
CA PHE A 200 1.40 -11.14 -6.25
C PHE A 200 1.99 -12.13 -5.24
N SER A 201 3.31 -12.31 -5.29
CA SER A 201 4.03 -13.12 -4.30
C SER A 201 5.42 -12.56 -4.05
N PHE A 202 6.01 -12.88 -2.88
CA PHE A 202 7.38 -12.54 -2.54
C PHE A 202 8.15 -13.83 -2.24
N ARG A 203 9.25 -14.06 -2.95
CA ARG A 203 10.03 -15.30 -2.89
C ARG A 203 11.43 -15.10 -2.32
N GLY A 204 11.74 -13.92 -1.76
CA GLY A 204 13.03 -13.65 -1.13
C GLY A 204 13.23 -14.48 0.15
N LYS A 205 14.44 -15.02 0.34
CA LYS A 205 14.80 -15.71 1.56
C LYS A 205 15.02 -14.69 2.67
N THR A 206 14.46 -14.98 3.84
CA THR A 206 14.56 -14.09 5.00
C THR A 206 16.00 -13.97 5.50
N GLU A 207 16.78 -15.05 5.42
CA GLU A 207 18.19 -15.08 5.83
C GLU A 207 19.06 -14.15 4.98
N ASP A 208 18.86 -14.13 3.66
CA ASP A 208 19.62 -13.27 2.75
C ASP A 208 19.31 -11.78 3.02
N PHE A 209 18.04 -11.47 3.25
CA PHE A 209 17.63 -10.11 3.64
C PHE A 209 18.19 -9.71 5.01
N LEU A 210 18.20 -10.65 5.97
CA LEU A 210 18.75 -10.41 7.30
C LEU A 210 20.24 -10.07 7.22
N LYS A 211 21.04 -10.84 6.49
CA LYS A 211 22.45 -10.55 6.26
C LYS A 211 22.65 -9.17 5.63
N LEU A 212 21.92 -8.89 4.55
CA LEU A 212 21.94 -7.59 3.89
C LEU A 212 21.60 -6.44 4.84
N PHE A 213 20.54 -6.62 5.63
CA PHE A 213 20.06 -5.59 6.56
C PHE A 213 21.06 -5.32 7.69
N LEU A 214 21.59 -6.38 8.31
CA LEU A 214 22.55 -6.25 9.39
C LEU A 214 23.86 -5.61 8.90
N THR A 215 24.42 -6.11 7.78
CA THR A 215 25.64 -5.55 7.19
C THR A 215 25.44 -4.09 6.76
N GLY A 216 24.34 -3.78 6.07
CA GLY A 216 24.04 -2.42 5.63
C GLY A 216 23.79 -1.46 6.79
N SER A 217 23.09 -1.90 7.83
CA SER A 217 22.88 -1.08 9.04
C SER A 217 24.20 -0.83 9.79
N PHE A 218 25.02 -1.86 9.96
CA PHE A 218 26.33 -1.76 10.61
C PHE A 218 27.26 -0.77 9.86
N LEU A 219 27.38 -0.91 8.54
CA LEU A 219 28.15 0.02 7.73
C LEU A 219 27.58 1.45 7.79
N THR A 220 26.25 1.60 7.82
CA THR A 220 25.63 2.92 7.93
C THR A 220 25.96 3.58 9.25
N VAL A 221 25.98 2.84 10.36
CA VAL A 221 26.36 3.37 11.68
C VAL A 221 27.84 3.76 11.72
N ILE A 222 28.75 2.89 11.28
CA ILE A 222 30.20 3.16 11.29
C ILE A 222 30.54 4.37 10.40
N THR A 223 29.89 4.50 9.26
CA THR A 223 30.12 5.64 8.34
C THR A 223 29.31 6.89 8.71
N LEU A 224 28.76 6.97 9.92
CA LEU A 224 27.93 8.09 10.39
C LEU A 224 26.80 8.47 9.41
N GLY A 225 26.19 7.44 8.77
CA GLY A 225 25.10 7.62 7.82
C GLY A 225 25.51 7.72 6.36
N LEU A 226 26.79 7.88 6.02
CA LEU A 226 27.23 8.05 4.63
C LEU A 226 26.97 6.82 3.75
N TYR A 227 26.89 5.62 4.33
CA TYR A 227 26.57 4.40 3.61
C TYR A 227 25.07 4.25 3.29
N TYR A 228 24.21 5.11 3.84
CA TYR A 228 22.73 5.02 3.68
C TYR A 228 22.25 4.89 2.22
N PRO A 229 22.75 5.61 1.20
CA PRO A 229 22.29 5.48 -0.18
C PRO A 229 22.50 4.07 -0.74
N PHE A 230 23.65 3.45 -0.45
CA PHE A 230 23.98 2.09 -0.87
C PHE A 230 23.06 1.08 -0.16
N PHE A 231 22.90 1.21 1.15
CA PHE A 231 22.01 0.36 1.93
C PHE A 231 20.55 0.47 1.48
N ALA A 232 20.05 1.69 1.25
CA ALA A 232 18.70 1.92 0.76
C ALA A 232 18.46 1.28 -0.62
N THR A 233 19.43 1.38 -1.53
CA THR A 233 19.37 0.80 -2.87
C THR A 233 19.38 -0.72 -2.81
N GLN A 234 20.30 -1.33 -2.05
CA GLN A 234 20.37 -2.78 -1.88
C GLN A 234 19.10 -3.35 -1.27
N ARG A 235 18.56 -2.70 -0.22
CA ARG A 235 17.31 -3.09 0.41
C ARG A 235 16.12 -3.02 -0.55
N TYR A 236 15.98 -1.94 -1.29
CA TYR A 236 14.92 -1.76 -2.27
C TYR A 236 15.05 -2.78 -3.40
N GLY A 237 16.25 -2.94 -3.95
CA GLY A 237 16.54 -3.92 -4.99
C GLY A 237 16.21 -5.35 -4.56
N PHE A 238 16.58 -5.74 -3.33
CA PHE A 238 16.21 -7.05 -2.80
C PHE A 238 14.69 -7.25 -2.76
N MET A 239 13.94 -6.25 -2.25
CA MET A 239 12.49 -6.33 -2.15
C MET A 239 11.83 -6.42 -3.52
N VAL A 240 12.25 -5.59 -4.48
CA VAL A 240 11.67 -5.57 -5.83
C VAL A 240 12.02 -6.83 -6.60
N SER A 241 13.31 -7.21 -6.67
CA SER A 241 13.77 -8.35 -7.47
C SER A 241 13.25 -9.71 -6.99
N HIS A 242 12.75 -9.80 -5.75
CA HIS A 242 12.10 -11.00 -5.24
C HIS A 242 10.56 -10.89 -5.19
N SER A 243 10.00 -9.80 -5.72
CA SER A 243 8.55 -9.64 -5.90
C SER A 243 8.13 -10.18 -7.26
N TYR A 244 7.00 -10.89 -7.29
CA TYR A 244 6.48 -11.55 -8.47
C TYR A 244 5.01 -11.18 -8.68
N PHE A 245 4.60 -11.10 -9.93
CA PHE A 245 3.21 -11.11 -10.36
C PHE A 245 2.95 -12.40 -11.14
N GLY A 246 2.22 -13.34 -10.53
CA GLY A 246 2.15 -14.71 -11.03
C GLY A 246 3.54 -15.37 -11.06
N ASN A 247 3.95 -15.81 -12.24
CA ASN A 247 5.27 -16.44 -12.50
C ASN A 247 6.36 -15.44 -12.91
N ARG A 248 6.03 -14.15 -13.18
CA ARG A 248 7.01 -13.15 -13.66
C ARG A 248 7.50 -12.26 -12.52
N LYS A 249 8.80 -12.10 -12.41
CA LYS A 249 9.43 -11.24 -11.39
C LYS A 249 9.51 -9.77 -11.84
N PHE A 250 9.64 -8.88 -10.86
CA PHE A 250 10.10 -7.51 -11.08
C PHE A 250 11.63 -7.50 -11.07
N ASP A 251 12.24 -6.65 -11.87
CA ASP A 251 13.68 -6.49 -11.93
C ASP A 251 14.07 -5.06 -11.48
N PHE A 252 15.24 -4.96 -10.85
CA PHE A 252 15.84 -3.71 -10.41
C PHE A 252 17.32 -3.68 -10.75
N ASP A 253 17.76 -2.67 -11.49
CA ASP A 253 19.11 -2.50 -12.01
C ASP A 253 19.87 -1.27 -11.44
N GLY A 254 19.34 -0.62 -10.41
CA GLY A 254 19.91 0.61 -9.84
C GLY A 254 21.17 0.37 -8.99
N ASP A 255 22.15 1.26 -9.11
CA ASP A 255 23.37 1.29 -8.27
C ASP A 255 23.29 2.47 -7.28
N GLY A 256 23.57 2.20 -5.99
CA GLY A 256 23.60 3.22 -4.92
C GLY A 256 24.61 4.36 -5.14
N ARG A 257 25.58 4.18 -6.04
CA ARG A 257 26.54 5.22 -6.40
C ARG A 257 25.87 6.45 -7.00
N GLU A 258 24.83 6.27 -7.77
CA GLU A 258 24.08 7.36 -8.40
C GLU A 258 23.34 8.22 -7.36
N LEU A 259 22.88 7.61 -6.26
CA LEU A 259 22.23 8.32 -5.17
C LEU A 259 23.21 8.99 -4.19
N PHE A 260 24.48 8.59 -4.22
CA PHE A 260 25.47 9.08 -3.25
C PHE A 260 25.69 10.60 -3.36
N LYS A 261 25.90 11.12 -4.59
CA LYS A 261 26.11 12.57 -4.81
C LYS A 261 24.90 13.41 -4.35
N PRO A 262 23.65 13.13 -4.76
CA PRO A 262 22.48 13.86 -4.25
C PRO A 262 22.29 13.74 -2.74
N PHE A 263 22.63 12.58 -2.16
CA PHE A 263 22.57 12.36 -0.72
C PHE A 263 23.60 13.21 0.02
N LEU A 264 24.87 13.18 -0.42
CA LEU A 264 25.93 13.94 0.19
C LEU A 264 25.64 15.45 0.17
N LEU A 265 25.12 15.95 -0.96
CA LEU A 265 24.69 17.33 -1.08
C LEU A 265 23.58 17.68 -0.08
N ALA A 266 22.56 16.82 0.02
CA ALA A 266 21.48 17.01 0.98
C ALA A 266 22.00 16.94 2.43
N PHE A 267 22.91 16.02 2.72
CA PHE A 267 23.52 15.86 4.03
C PHE A 267 24.29 17.11 4.47
N LEU A 268 25.14 17.66 3.59
CA LEU A 268 25.90 18.88 3.86
C LEU A 268 24.99 20.12 4.00
N LEU A 269 23.95 20.21 3.18
CA LEU A 269 23.01 21.32 3.19
C LEU A 269 21.92 21.21 4.28
N THR A 270 21.93 20.15 5.09
CA THR A 270 20.89 19.94 6.12
C THR A 270 20.84 21.09 7.12
N LEU A 271 22.00 21.52 7.64
CA LEU A 271 22.09 22.62 8.61
C LEU A 271 21.68 23.97 8.01
N PRO A 272 22.24 24.45 6.88
CA PRO A 272 21.90 25.76 6.34
C PRO A 272 20.47 25.86 5.82
N THR A 273 19.86 24.73 5.41
CA THR A 273 18.48 24.72 4.89
C THR A 273 17.43 24.23 5.90
N LEU A 274 17.83 24.01 7.17
CA LEU A 274 16.97 23.43 8.20
C LEU A 274 16.27 22.14 7.75
N GLY A 275 16.96 21.34 6.92
CA GLY A 275 16.45 20.07 6.41
C GLY A 275 15.52 20.17 5.18
N ILE A 276 15.20 21.36 4.67
CA ILE A 276 14.32 21.51 3.50
C ILE A 276 14.92 20.84 2.25
N CYS A 277 16.24 20.80 2.12
CA CYS A 277 16.95 20.13 1.01
C CYS A 277 16.63 18.63 0.88
N TRP A 278 16.20 17.96 1.96
CA TRP A 278 15.81 16.55 1.92
C TRP A 278 14.65 16.26 0.97
N TYR A 279 13.74 17.21 0.72
CA TYR A 279 12.66 17.01 -0.25
C TYR A 279 13.18 16.85 -1.69
N TRP A 280 14.29 17.50 -2.04
CA TRP A 280 14.94 17.29 -3.34
C TRP A 280 15.63 15.94 -3.41
N PHE A 281 16.31 15.53 -2.34
CA PHE A 281 16.90 14.19 -2.26
C PHE A 281 15.82 13.09 -2.31
N LEU A 282 14.71 13.22 -1.56
CA LEU A 282 13.63 12.26 -1.56
C LEU A 282 12.98 12.15 -2.95
N ALA A 283 12.77 13.26 -3.64
CA ALA A 283 12.27 13.24 -5.00
C ALA A 283 13.24 12.53 -5.97
N LYS A 284 14.55 12.82 -5.86
CA LYS A 284 15.59 12.16 -6.65
C LYS A 284 15.66 10.66 -6.36
N LYS A 285 15.62 10.29 -5.08
CA LYS A 285 15.59 8.88 -4.64
C LYS A 285 14.38 8.15 -5.22
N GLN A 286 13.19 8.77 -5.19
CA GLN A 286 11.98 8.18 -5.74
C GLN A 286 12.05 8.05 -7.28
N GLN A 287 12.55 9.06 -7.99
CA GLN A 287 12.79 8.97 -9.43
C GLN A 287 13.73 7.80 -9.74
N PHE A 288 14.89 7.75 -9.09
CA PHE A 288 15.88 6.70 -9.27
C PHE A 288 15.30 5.30 -9.04
N PHE A 289 14.58 5.08 -7.96
CA PHE A 289 14.00 3.76 -7.67
C PHE A 289 12.99 3.31 -8.72
N TRP A 290 12.14 4.23 -9.22
CA TRP A 290 11.19 3.88 -10.26
C TRP A 290 11.84 3.71 -11.63
N GLU A 291 12.79 4.57 -12.02
CA GLU A 291 13.49 4.50 -13.30
C GLU A 291 14.29 3.20 -13.46
N HIS A 292 14.82 2.66 -12.35
CA HIS A 292 15.54 1.39 -12.33
C HIS A 292 14.65 0.18 -12.01
N THR A 293 13.34 0.37 -11.86
CA THR A 293 12.39 -0.74 -11.71
C THR A 293 11.78 -1.09 -13.05
N SER A 294 11.74 -2.38 -13.37
CA SER A 294 11.13 -2.89 -14.60
C SER A 294 10.26 -4.13 -14.31
N PHE A 295 9.28 -4.36 -15.19
CA PHE A 295 8.46 -5.56 -15.20
C PHE A 295 8.33 -6.08 -16.63
N GLY A 296 9.09 -7.10 -16.96
CA GLY A 296 9.23 -7.58 -18.33
C GLY A 296 9.77 -6.48 -19.26
N ARG A 297 8.98 -6.04 -20.22
CA ARG A 297 9.35 -4.94 -21.15
C ARG A 297 8.87 -3.56 -20.69
N MET A 298 8.16 -3.49 -19.56
CA MET A 298 7.73 -2.22 -19.01
C MET A 298 8.77 -1.63 -18.07
N ARG A 299 9.06 -0.34 -18.21
CA ARG A 299 9.84 0.47 -17.27
C ARG A 299 8.96 1.47 -16.57
N PHE A 300 9.23 1.66 -15.29
CA PHE A 300 8.56 2.68 -14.49
C PHE A 300 9.34 3.99 -14.60
N GLN A 301 8.63 5.10 -14.58
CA GLN A 301 9.21 6.44 -14.54
C GLN A 301 8.46 7.32 -13.56
N SER A 302 9.18 8.09 -12.77
CA SER A 302 8.59 9.08 -11.87
C SER A 302 9.02 10.50 -12.25
N THR A 303 8.05 11.40 -12.37
CA THR A 303 8.29 12.82 -12.69
C THR A 303 8.09 13.73 -11.47
N VAL A 304 8.17 13.16 -10.26
CA VAL A 304 8.06 13.90 -8.99
C VAL A 304 9.25 14.82 -8.81
N THR A 305 9.02 16.10 -8.48
CA THR A 305 10.08 17.07 -8.18
C THR A 305 10.08 17.46 -6.71
N GLY A 306 11.25 17.89 -6.18
CA GLY A 306 11.38 18.29 -4.78
C GLY A 306 10.41 19.39 -4.36
N LYS A 307 10.18 20.39 -5.25
CA LYS A 307 9.20 21.47 -5.00
C LYS A 307 7.76 20.93 -4.82
N LYS A 308 7.34 20.00 -5.68
CA LYS A 308 6.01 19.39 -5.61
C LYS A 308 5.85 18.52 -4.37
N LEU A 309 6.91 17.79 -4.01
CA LEU A 309 6.93 16.97 -2.81
C LEU A 309 6.87 17.84 -1.53
N LEU A 310 7.64 18.92 -1.49
CA LEU A 310 7.59 19.91 -0.41
C LEU A 310 6.18 20.50 -0.27
N SER A 311 5.58 20.97 -1.38
CA SER A 311 4.22 21.52 -1.37
C SER A 311 3.16 20.52 -0.92
N LEU A 312 3.30 19.23 -1.30
CA LEU A 312 2.41 18.18 -0.82
C LEU A 312 2.54 18.00 0.70
N HIS A 313 3.78 17.86 1.20
CA HIS A 313 3.99 17.58 2.62
C HIS A 313 3.65 18.79 3.49
N SER A 314 4.05 20.01 3.11
CA SER A 314 3.69 21.22 3.85
C SER A 314 2.18 21.44 3.90
N GLY A 315 1.48 21.30 2.76
CA GLY A 315 0.03 21.40 2.73
C GLY A 315 -0.69 20.31 3.52
N ASN A 316 -0.17 19.07 3.51
CA ASN A 316 -0.71 17.97 4.30
C ASN A 316 -0.44 18.17 5.80
N MET A 317 0.73 18.67 6.16
CA MET A 317 1.10 18.99 7.55
C MET A 317 0.21 20.10 8.10
N LEU A 318 0.00 21.16 7.33
CA LEU A 318 -0.91 22.25 7.72
C LEU A 318 -2.33 21.73 7.93
N LEU A 319 -2.84 20.95 6.96
CA LEU A 319 -4.18 20.36 7.05
C LEU A 319 -4.32 19.44 8.28
N PHE A 320 -3.30 18.62 8.57
CA PHE A 320 -3.27 17.72 9.72
C PHE A 320 -3.32 18.49 11.04
N PHE A 321 -2.51 19.54 11.20
CA PHE A 321 -2.50 20.37 12.40
C PHE A 321 -3.79 21.16 12.58
N LEU A 322 -4.31 21.81 11.53
CA LEU A 322 -5.56 22.58 11.59
C LEU A 322 -6.77 21.73 11.98
N THR A 323 -6.77 20.44 11.59
CA THR A 323 -7.88 19.53 11.86
C THR A 323 -7.61 18.58 13.02
N LEU A 324 -6.52 18.77 13.78
CA LEU A 324 -6.09 17.86 14.85
C LEU A 324 -6.05 16.39 14.41
N GLY A 325 -5.62 16.14 13.15
CA GLY A 325 -5.53 14.79 12.58
C GLY A 325 -6.82 14.25 11.94
N LEU A 326 -7.97 14.89 12.10
CA LEU A 326 -9.24 14.43 11.52
C LEU A 326 -9.19 14.38 9.97
N ALA A 327 -8.39 15.22 9.35
CA ALA A 327 -8.22 15.22 7.89
C ALA A 327 -7.30 14.11 7.35
N TYR A 328 -6.79 13.20 8.19
CA TYR A 328 -5.90 12.11 7.76
C TYR A 328 -6.42 11.32 6.55
N PRO A 329 -7.71 10.96 6.42
CA PRO A 329 -8.24 10.28 5.24
C PRO A 329 -8.08 11.07 3.94
N TRP A 330 -8.29 12.39 3.97
CA TRP A 330 -8.09 13.26 2.80
C TRP A 330 -6.61 13.42 2.45
N VAL A 331 -5.75 13.53 3.48
CA VAL A 331 -4.29 13.54 3.29
C VAL A 331 -3.82 12.26 2.60
N LEU A 332 -4.34 11.09 3.00
CA LEU A 332 -4.01 9.81 2.40
C LEU A 332 -4.46 9.74 0.93
N VAL A 333 -5.69 10.11 0.63
CA VAL A 333 -6.21 10.17 -0.75
C VAL A 333 -5.38 11.14 -1.61
N ARG A 334 -5.06 12.33 -1.08
CA ARG A 334 -4.22 13.33 -1.76
C ARG A 334 -2.82 12.79 -2.05
N LYS A 335 -2.22 12.06 -1.09
CA LYS A 335 -0.90 11.42 -1.24
C LYS A 335 -0.93 10.35 -2.35
N ILE A 336 -1.92 9.45 -2.35
CA ILE A 336 -2.06 8.40 -3.37
C ILE A 336 -2.24 9.02 -4.76
N ASN A 337 -3.16 9.98 -4.91
CA ASN A 337 -3.38 10.67 -6.18
C ASN A 337 -2.13 11.38 -6.69
N PHE A 338 -1.38 12.03 -5.78
CA PHE A 338 -0.13 12.68 -6.12
C PHE A 338 0.88 11.69 -6.69
N TYR A 339 1.14 10.56 -6.03
CA TYR A 339 2.11 9.60 -6.54
C TYR A 339 1.67 8.97 -7.87
N PHE A 340 0.39 8.63 -8.04
CA PHE A 340 -0.12 8.06 -9.28
C PHE A 340 -0.10 9.05 -10.45
N GLN A 341 -0.31 10.32 -10.19
CA GLN A 341 -0.22 11.37 -11.21
C GLN A 341 1.18 11.48 -11.82
N TYR A 342 2.22 11.26 -11.00
CA TYR A 342 3.61 11.40 -11.44
C TYR A 342 4.29 10.07 -11.77
N LEU A 343 3.62 8.94 -11.58
CA LEU A 343 4.12 7.62 -11.96
C LEU A 343 3.60 7.24 -13.34
N ARG A 344 4.52 6.90 -14.23
CA ARG A 344 4.24 6.43 -15.60
C ARG A 344 4.88 5.07 -15.79
N LEU A 345 4.22 4.20 -16.55
CA LEU A 345 4.75 2.92 -16.98
C LEU A 345 4.85 2.94 -18.49
N GLN A 346 6.04 2.76 -19.04
CA GLN A 346 6.30 2.76 -20.47
C GLN A 346 6.68 1.37 -20.94
N GLY A 347 6.06 0.92 -22.03
CA GLY A 347 6.36 -0.37 -22.65
C GLY A 347 5.13 -1.23 -22.93
N SER A 348 5.34 -2.38 -23.50
CA SER A 348 4.27 -3.35 -23.81
C SER A 348 3.92 -4.22 -22.61
N LEU A 349 2.64 -4.28 -22.29
CA LEU A 349 2.12 -5.14 -21.22
C LEU A 349 1.80 -6.53 -21.82
N GLU A 350 2.72 -7.46 -21.71
CA GLU A 350 2.55 -8.85 -22.15
C GLU A 350 1.95 -9.69 -21.02
N LEU A 351 0.63 -9.86 -21.01
CA LEU A 351 -0.09 -10.63 -19.98
C LEU A 351 -0.37 -12.07 -20.37
N GLU A 352 -0.27 -12.41 -21.67
CA GLU A 352 -0.74 -13.68 -22.23
C GLU A 352 -0.02 -14.91 -21.62
N ASN A 353 1.22 -14.74 -21.18
CA ASN A 353 2.04 -15.81 -20.61
C ASN A 353 2.13 -15.79 -19.07
N ILE A 354 1.36 -14.94 -18.39
CA ILE A 354 1.39 -14.85 -16.93
C ILE A 354 0.43 -15.86 -16.33
N LYS A 355 0.98 -16.90 -15.70
CA LYS A 355 0.22 -17.94 -14.99
C LYS A 355 0.23 -17.67 -13.49
N GLN A 356 -0.85 -18.09 -12.82
CA GLN A 356 -0.94 -18.00 -11.37
C GLN A 356 0.00 -19.04 -10.73
N GLU A 357 0.98 -18.58 -9.98
CA GLU A 357 1.76 -19.38 -9.03
C GLU A 357 1.58 -18.80 -7.65
N ALA A 358 0.62 -19.34 -6.90
CA ALA A 358 0.34 -18.87 -5.56
C ALA A 358 1.25 -19.55 -4.54
N GLN A 359 2.02 -18.76 -3.79
CA GLN A 359 2.71 -19.20 -2.60
C GLN A 359 1.92 -18.76 -1.36
N ALA A 360 1.63 -19.70 -0.47
CA ALA A 360 1.00 -19.39 0.81
C ALA A 360 1.98 -18.57 1.69
N ALA A 361 1.49 -17.48 2.28
CA ALA A 361 2.28 -16.64 3.17
C ALA A 361 1.59 -16.53 4.54
N SER A 362 2.39 -16.57 5.61
CA SER A 362 1.88 -16.39 6.97
C SER A 362 1.67 -14.92 7.30
N ALA A 363 0.67 -14.64 8.14
CA ALA A 363 0.36 -13.28 8.61
C ALA A 363 1.30 -12.78 9.72
N THR A 364 2.24 -13.60 10.18
CA THR A 364 3.13 -13.27 11.33
C THR A 364 3.95 -12.00 11.08
N GLY A 365 4.48 -11.83 9.85
CA GLY A 365 5.26 -10.64 9.51
C GLY A 365 4.45 -9.35 9.51
N GLU A 366 3.21 -9.37 9.06
CA GLU A 366 2.31 -8.21 9.12
C GLU A 366 1.91 -7.88 10.56
N GLY A 367 1.70 -8.90 11.39
CA GLY A 367 1.49 -8.74 12.82
C GLY A 367 2.68 -8.05 13.50
N LEU A 368 3.92 -8.41 13.11
CA LEU A 368 5.15 -7.78 13.60
C LEU A 368 5.20 -6.27 13.28
N THR A 369 4.85 -5.86 12.06
CA THR A 369 4.87 -4.44 11.69
C THR A 369 3.79 -3.61 12.38
N SER A 370 2.74 -4.22 12.91
CA SER A 370 1.72 -3.48 13.66
C SER A 370 2.22 -2.89 14.97
N PHE A 371 3.34 -3.37 15.52
CA PHE A 371 4.00 -2.75 16.67
C PHE A 371 4.80 -1.49 16.32
N VAL A 372 5.36 -1.44 15.12
CA VAL A 372 6.32 -0.39 14.76
C VAL A 372 5.65 0.80 14.08
N ASP A 373 4.39 0.68 13.64
CA ASP A 373 3.64 1.67 12.83
C ASP A 373 4.48 2.37 11.77
N VAL A 374 5.51 1.65 11.33
CA VAL A 374 6.40 2.15 10.28
C VAL A 374 5.62 2.04 9.01
N GLY A 375 5.11 3.18 8.56
CA GLY A 375 4.43 3.32 7.29
C GLY A 375 5.32 2.86 6.14
N PHE A 376 5.37 1.57 5.91
CA PHE A 376 5.87 0.98 4.66
C PHE A 376 4.86 1.17 3.54
N ASP A 377 4.16 2.31 3.56
CA ASP A 377 3.34 2.76 2.46
C ASP A 377 4.26 3.36 1.40
N LEU A 378 4.42 2.65 0.29
CA LEU A 378 4.80 3.10 -1.07
C LEU A 378 5.69 4.38 -1.19
N THR A 379 6.57 4.68 -0.24
CA THR A 379 7.52 5.80 -0.30
C THR A 379 8.96 5.32 -0.35
#